data_4888ec27b9d04841d765a8dabcb1c327
#
_entry.id   4888ec27b9d04841d765a8dabcb1c327
#
_cell.length_a   1.000
_cell.length_b   1.000
_cell.length_c   1.000
_cell.angle_alpha   90.00
_cell.angle_beta   90.00
_cell.angle_gamma   90.00
#
_symmetry.space_group_name_H-M   'P 1'
#
loop_
_entity.id
_entity.type
_entity.pdbx_description
1 polymer ?
#
loop_
_entity_poly.entity_id
_entity_poly.type
_entity_poly.pdbx_seq_one_letter_code
_entity_poly.pdbx_strand_id
1 'polypeptide(L)'
;PGSVSDSYGEWFEIVNTTDSTIDLQGWSIKDLDGDEHELHSDQASILISPNEYFVLAKNNDQSLNGGVEVDYVYEGYSLSNNDDEVILLDASGSVVDEVHYANGWPFSSGVSMEIHDPLIDNSLIGSWFSSTSSYGNGDMGSPGTAFDGTLEINQQTLIPASFVINTLYPNPFNPVITLDIDIHQSGVLRIEVYDVSGNFIE
;
A
#
# COMPACT_ATOMS: atom_id res chain seq x y z
N PRO A 1 9.19 13.45 3.76
CA PRO A 1 10.62 13.11 3.66
C PRO A 1 11.40 13.44 4.94
N GLY A 2 12.60 12.87 5.11
CA GLY A 2 13.49 13.15 6.26
C GLY A 2 14.79 13.82 5.83
N SER A 3 15.23 13.56 4.60
CA SER A 3 16.48 14.10 4.05
C SER A 3 16.33 15.50 3.46
N VAL A 4 15.11 15.91 3.12
CA VAL A 4 14.76 17.23 2.54
C VAL A 4 13.49 17.76 3.19
N SER A 5 13.17 19.05 2.95
CA SER A 5 11.92 19.62 3.48
C SER A 5 10.70 19.13 2.70
N ASP A 6 9.53 19.04 3.35
CA ASP A 6 8.25 18.63 2.76
C ASP A 6 7.88 19.47 1.54
N SER A 7 8.19 20.78 1.57
CA SER A 7 7.92 21.69 0.44
C SER A 7 8.61 21.32 -0.87
N TYR A 8 9.63 20.44 -0.83
CA TYR A 8 10.33 19.95 -2.00
C TYR A 8 10.27 18.45 -2.19
N GLY A 9 10.21 17.68 -1.09
CA GLY A 9 10.36 16.23 -1.12
C GLY A 9 9.08 15.44 -0.89
N GLU A 10 7.93 16.09 -0.76
CA GLU A 10 6.65 15.40 -0.60
C GLU A 10 6.24 14.72 -1.91
N TRP A 11 5.85 13.47 -1.80
CA TRP A 11 5.39 12.66 -2.90
C TRP A 11 4.43 11.56 -2.45
N PHE A 12 3.63 11.09 -3.36
CA PHE A 12 2.87 9.84 -3.28
C PHE A 12 2.80 9.20 -4.66
N GLU A 13 2.32 7.97 -4.73
CA GLU A 13 2.18 7.28 -6.00
C GLU A 13 0.82 6.60 -6.13
N ILE A 14 0.40 6.44 -7.36
CA ILE A 14 -0.75 5.64 -7.75
C ILE A 14 -0.30 4.52 -8.66
N VAL A 15 -1.04 3.40 -8.66
CA VAL A 15 -0.77 2.27 -9.54
C VAL A 15 -1.99 1.94 -10.38
N ASN A 16 -1.80 1.70 -11.67
CA ASN A 16 -2.86 1.23 -12.53
C ASN A 16 -3.05 -0.28 -12.36
N THR A 17 -4.04 -0.69 -11.59
CA THR A 17 -4.38 -2.09 -11.33
C THR A 17 -5.22 -2.74 -12.43
N THR A 18 -5.55 -2.01 -13.50
CA THR A 18 -6.33 -2.53 -14.63
C THR A 18 -5.44 -3.15 -15.70
N ASP A 19 -6.04 -3.81 -16.67
CA ASP A 19 -5.37 -4.40 -17.83
C ASP A 19 -5.27 -3.46 -19.06
N SER A 20 -5.67 -2.19 -18.88
CA SER A 20 -5.72 -1.19 -19.94
C SER A 20 -4.98 0.09 -19.53
N THR A 21 -4.37 0.78 -20.49
CA THR A 21 -3.80 2.10 -20.26
C THR A 21 -4.89 3.09 -19.89
N ILE A 22 -4.67 3.88 -18.84
CA ILE A 22 -5.56 4.94 -18.37
C ILE A 22 -4.96 6.29 -18.75
N ASP A 23 -5.80 7.22 -19.18
CA ASP A 23 -5.42 8.63 -19.36
C ASP A 23 -5.89 9.43 -18.13
N LEU A 24 -4.93 9.96 -17.41
CA LEU A 24 -5.16 10.77 -16.21
C LEU A 24 -5.44 12.26 -16.51
N GLN A 25 -5.48 12.65 -17.80
CA GLN A 25 -5.79 14.03 -18.17
C GLN A 25 -7.17 14.45 -17.65
N GLY A 26 -7.23 15.55 -16.88
CA GLY A 26 -8.46 16.03 -16.26
C GLY A 26 -8.92 15.27 -15.01
N TRP A 27 -8.13 14.31 -14.53
CA TRP A 27 -8.35 13.73 -13.21
C TRP A 27 -7.95 14.74 -12.14
N SER A 28 -8.41 14.54 -10.91
CA SER A 28 -8.04 15.42 -9.79
C SER A 28 -7.59 14.63 -8.58
N ILE A 29 -6.66 15.22 -7.84
CA ILE A 29 -6.34 14.83 -6.47
C ILE A 29 -6.84 15.90 -5.53
N LYS A 30 -7.42 15.51 -4.41
CA LYS A 30 -7.90 16.43 -3.37
C LYS A 30 -7.86 15.81 -1.99
N ASP A 31 -8.02 16.67 -0.97
CA ASP A 31 -8.31 16.30 0.40
C ASP A 31 -9.74 16.73 0.83
N LEU A 32 -10.05 16.61 2.11
CA LEU A 32 -11.29 17.09 2.70
C LEU A 32 -11.17 18.53 3.24
N ASP A 33 -9.95 19.04 3.38
CA ASP A 33 -9.67 20.38 3.93
C ASP A 33 -9.71 21.49 2.86
N GLY A 34 -9.76 21.11 1.59
CA GLY A 34 -10.00 21.99 0.46
C GLY A 34 -8.81 22.20 -0.48
N ASP A 35 -7.75 21.47 -0.31
CA ASP A 35 -6.67 21.38 -1.28
C ASP A 35 -7.12 20.50 -2.47
N GLU A 36 -6.91 20.99 -3.69
CA GLU A 36 -7.26 20.27 -4.92
C GLU A 36 -6.29 20.62 -6.05
N HIS A 37 -5.95 19.63 -6.84
CA HIS A 37 -5.15 19.79 -8.05
C HIS A 37 -5.69 18.94 -9.20
N GLU A 38 -6.05 19.57 -10.32
CA GLU A 38 -6.41 18.89 -11.55
C GLU A 38 -5.15 18.51 -12.33
N LEU A 39 -5.01 17.24 -12.70
CA LEU A 39 -3.93 16.74 -13.52
C LEU A 39 -4.09 17.25 -14.96
N HIS A 40 -3.20 18.09 -15.39
CA HIS A 40 -3.21 18.69 -16.71
C HIS A 40 -1.83 18.65 -17.37
N SER A 41 -1.80 18.32 -18.64
CA SER A 41 -0.61 18.39 -19.49
C SER A 41 -0.92 19.15 -20.78
N ASP A 42 -0.02 20.01 -21.20
CA ASP A 42 -0.06 20.65 -22.53
C ASP A 42 0.11 19.62 -23.69
N GLN A 43 0.55 18.42 -23.34
CA GLN A 43 0.63 17.28 -24.24
C GLN A 43 -0.66 16.46 -24.11
N ALA A 44 -1.51 16.42 -24.99
CA ALA A 44 -2.84 15.85 -25.10
C ALA A 44 -3.27 14.69 -24.14
N SER A 45 -2.38 14.07 -23.37
CA SER A 45 -2.67 12.97 -22.46
C SER A 45 -1.58 12.79 -21.39
N ILE A 46 -1.99 12.20 -20.25
CA ILE A 46 -1.13 11.74 -19.14
C ILE A 46 -1.43 10.25 -18.98
N LEU A 47 -0.60 9.40 -19.57
CA LEU A 47 -0.87 7.98 -19.67
C LEU A 47 -0.19 7.18 -18.55
N ILE A 48 -0.93 6.26 -17.97
CA ILE A 48 -0.42 5.25 -17.02
C ILE A 48 -0.74 3.84 -17.57
N SER A 49 0.29 3.05 -17.83
CA SER A 49 0.18 1.70 -18.39
C SER A 49 -0.32 0.69 -17.35
N PRO A 50 -0.81 -0.49 -17.75
CA PRO A 50 -1.14 -1.56 -16.80
C PRO A 50 0.05 -1.91 -15.88
N ASN A 51 -0.21 -1.99 -14.57
CA ASN A 51 0.76 -2.25 -13.51
C ASN A 51 1.89 -1.22 -13.37
N GLU A 52 1.78 -0.07 -14.01
CA GLU A 52 2.70 1.03 -13.84
C GLU A 52 2.42 1.75 -12.53
N TYR A 53 3.49 2.12 -11.81
CA TYR A 53 3.49 3.02 -10.68
C TYR A 53 3.80 4.42 -11.18
N PHE A 54 3.00 5.39 -10.79
CA PHE A 54 3.05 6.77 -11.27
C PHE A 54 3.24 7.71 -10.08
N VAL A 55 4.39 8.38 -10.03
CA VAL A 55 4.80 9.20 -8.90
C VAL A 55 4.37 10.65 -9.10
N LEU A 56 3.57 11.14 -8.17
CA LEU A 56 3.17 12.54 -8.07
C LEU A 56 3.94 13.20 -6.94
N ALA A 57 4.54 14.38 -7.20
CA ALA A 57 5.35 15.07 -6.21
C ALA A 57 5.26 16.60 -6.35
N LYS A 58 5.73 17.32 -5.33
CA LYS A 58 5.84 18.80 -5.37
C LYS A 58 6.96 19.32 -6.24
N ASN A 59 7.97 18.49 -6.54
CA ASN A 59 9.17 18.93 -7.24
C ASN A 59 9.84 17.76 -7.96
N ASN A 60 10.21 17.96 -9.23
CA ASN A 60 10.90 16.94 -10.03
C ASN A 60 12.43 17.15 -10.13
N ASP A 61 13.01 18.13 -9.44
CA ASP A 61 14.45 18.28 -9.33
C ASP A 61 15.01 17.29 -8.29
N GLN A 62 15.61 16.19 -8.77
CA GLN A 62 16.14 15.14 -7.90
C GLN A 62 17.20 15.63 -6.91
N SER A 63 17.88 16.74 -7.20
CA SER A 63 18.84 17.33 -6.26
C SER A 63 18.17 18.04 -5.07
N LEU A 64 16.88 18.36 -5.17
CA LEU A 64 16.09 19.07 -4.19
C LEU A 64 15.01 18.20 -3.55
N ASN A 65 14.49 17.21 -4.28
CA ASN A 65 13.36 16.40 -3.84
C ASN A 65 13.75 15.12 -3.07
N GLY A 66 15.04 14.93 -2.78
CA GLY A 66 15.52 13.74 -2.08
C GLY A 66 15.91 12.57 -3.00
N GLY A 67 15.96 12.80 -4.32
CA GLY A 67 16.36 11.80 -5.31
C GLY A 67 15.19 10.97 -5.86
N VAL A 68 13.95 11.45 -5.76
CA VAL A 68 12.76 10.81 -6.33
C VAL A 68 12.69 11.10 -7.83
N GLU A 69 12.46 10.05 -8.64
CA GLU A 69 12.06 10.21 -10.03
C GLU A 69 10.54 10.47 -10.06
N VAL A 70 10.13 11.55 -10.74
CA VAL A 70 8.76 12.08 -10.66
C VAL A 70 8.13 12.09 -12.05
N ASP A 71 6.94 11.51 -12.16
CA ASP A 71 6.16 11.48 -13.40
C ASP A 71 5.32 12.75 -13.56
N TYR A 72 4.79 13.28 -12.42
CA TYR A 72 3.95 14.47 -12.45
C TYR A 72 4.20 15.38 -11.24
N VAL A 73 4.28 16.69 -11.50
CA VAL A 73 4.40 17.71 -10.46
C VAL A 73 3.05 18.36 -10.20
N TYR A 74 2.57 18.29 -8.96
CA TYR A 74 1.35 18.95 -8.55
C TYR A 74 1.62 20.26 -7.79
N GLU A 75 0.64 21.16 -7.81
CA GLU A 75 0.64 22.44 -7.11
C GLU A 75 -0.66 22.61 -6.34
N GLY A 76 -0.65 23.43 -5.28
CA GLY A 76 -1.87 23.74 -4.54
C GLY A 76 -2.47 22.60 -3.72
N TYR A 77 -1.73 21.52 -3.53
CA TYR A 77 -2.06 20.36 -2.72
C TYR A 77 -0.89 20.03 -1.80
N SER A 78 -1.14 19.55 -0.59
CA SER A 78 -0.12 19.21 0.41
C SER A 78 -0.58 18.07 1.29
N LEU A 79 0.36 17.21 1.66
CA LEU A 79 0.12 16.12 2.61
C LEU A 79 0.50 16.54 4.03
N SER A 80 -0.40 16.33 5.00
CA SER A 80 -0.10 16.53 6.41
C SER A 80 0.78 15.40 6.96
N ASN A 81 1.67 15.74 7.87
CA ASN A 81 2.54 14.77 8.54
C ASN A 81 1.86 13.98 9.67
N ASN A 82 0.58 14.19 9.93
CA ASN A 82 -0.15 13.54 11.03
C ASN A 82 -1.37 12.76 10.52
N ASP A 83 -2.28 13.44 9.89
CA ASP A 83 -3.55 12.91 9.39
C ASP A 83 -3.96 13.71 8.15
N ASP A 84 -4.41 13.02 7.10
CA ASP A 84 -4.83 13.60 5.84
C ASP A 84 -5.53 12.58 4.96
N GLU A 85 -6.02 13.05 3.81
CA GLU A 85 -6.62 12.22 2.77
C GLU A 85 -5.96 12.46 1.41
N VAL A 86 -5.78 11.37 0.68
CA VAL A 86 -5.51 11.40 -0.75
C VAL A 86 -6.73 10.84 -1.46
N ILE A 87 -7.50 11.70 -2.12
CA ILE A 87 -8.72 11.32 -2.85
C ILE A 87 -8.46 11.53 -4.33
N LEU A 88 -8.54 10.46 -5.11
CA LEU A 88 -8.36 10.46 -6.55
C LEU A 88 -9.73 10.46 -7.24
N LEU A 89 -9.96 11.45 -8.11
CA LEU A 89 -11.19 11.57 -8.90
C LEU A 89 -10.88 11.42 -10.39
N ASP A 90 -11.78 10.77 -11.11
CA ASP A 90 -11.72 10.77 -12.58
C ASP A 90 -12.16 12.11 -13.18
N ALA A 91 -12.01 12.28 -14.50
CA ALA A 91 -12.38 13.49 -15.22
C ALA A 91 -13.89 13.82 -15.17
N SER A 92 -14.74 12.91 -14.68
CA SER A 92 -16.17 13.16 -14.41
C SER A 92 -16.42 13.68 -12.99
N GLY A 93 -15.39 13.68 -12.13
CA GLY A 93 -15.48 14.02 -10.72
C GLY A 93 -15.96 12.86 -9.84
N SER A 94 -15.93 11.61 -10.35
CA SER A 94 -16.23 10.42 -9.56
C SER A 94 -15.00 9.96 -8.80
N VAL A 95 -15.16 9.62 -7.52
CA VAL A 95 -14.06 9.03 -6.72
C VAL A 95 -13.67 7.68 -7.31
N VAL A 96 -12.39 7.54 -7.62
CA VAL A 96 -11.79 6.30 -8.14
C VAL A 96 -11.16 5.52 -6.99
N ASP A 97 -10.44 6.23 -6.13
CA ASP A 97 -9.78 5.66 -4.96
C ASP A 97 -9.56 6.72 -3.88
N GLU A 98 -9.46 6.30 -2.61
CA GLU A 98 -9.18 7.20 -1.50
C GLU A 98 -8.45 6.51 -0.36
N VAL A 99 -7.48 7.21 0.23
CA VAL A 99 -6.75 6.78 1.42
C VAL A 99 -6.83 7.87 2.47
N HIS A 100 -7.36 7.54 3.65
CA HIS A 100 -7.43 8.42 4.81
C HIS A 100 -6.45 7.91 5.86
N TYR A 101 -5.31 8.56 6.00
CA TYR A 101 -4.31 8.17 6.98
C TYR A 101 -4.33 9.06 8.22
N ALA A 102 -3.87 8.53 9.33
CA ALA A 102 -3.85 9.22 10.62
C ALA A 102 -2.65 8.81 11.48
N ASN A 103 -2.48 9.48 12.61
CA ASN A 103 -1.48 9.11 13.60
C ASN A 103 -1.58 7.63 13.99
N GLY A 104 -0.45 6.93 13.96
CA GLY A 104 -0.37 5.50 14.22
C GLY A 104 -0.32 4.63 12.97
N TRP A 105 -0.50 5.22 11.79
CA TRP A 105 -0.19 4.56 10.53
C TRP A 105 1.33 4.38 10.36
N PRO A 106 1.77 3.40 9.54
CA PRO A 106 3.17 2.97 9.50
C PRO A 106 4.10 3.90 8.70
N PHE A 107 3.99 5.21 8.90
CA PHE A 107 4.89 6.21 8.32
C PHE A 107 5.59 7.02 9.42
N SER A 108 6.69 7.64 9.07
CA SER A 108 7.41 8.60 9.93
C SER A 108 8.32 9.48 9.08
N SER A 109 8.94 10.49 9.69
CA SER A 109 9.90 11.34 8.96
C SER A 109 10.97 10.49 8.26
N GLY A 110 11.05 10.58 6.94
CA GLY A 110 11.99 9.82 6.11
C GLY A 110 11.62 8.35 5.88
N VAL A 111 10.43 7.92 6.28
CA VAL A 111 9.93 6.56 6.04
C VAL A 111 8.52 6.63 5.50
N SER A 112 8.33 6.25 4.24
CA SER A 112 6.99 6.14 3.64
C SER A 112 6.27 4.87 4.12
N MET A 113 4.96 4.90 4.05
CA MET A 113 4.15 3.69 4.13
C MET A 113 3.96 3.11 2.73
N GLU A 114 3.92 1.80 2.64
CA GLU A 114 3.79 1.04 1.40
C GLU A 114 2.72 -0.03 1.53
N ILE A 115 2.07 -0.34 0.41
CA ILE A 115 1.15 -1.45 0.27
C ILE A 115 1.81 -2.50 -0.63
N HIS A 116 1.87 -3.77 -0.19
CA HIS A 116 2.57 -4.81 -0.94
C HIS A 116 1.70 -5.50 -2.00
N ASP A 117 0.39 -5.38 -1.89
CA ASP A 117 -0.56 -5.84 -2.90
C ASP A 117 -1.58 -4.74 -3.17
N PRO A 118 -1.52 -4.07 -4.33
CA PRO A 118 -2.40 -2.95 -4.64
C PRO A 118 -3.86 -3.35 -4.87
N LEU A 119 -4.19 -4.64 -4.79
CA LEU A 119 -5.57 -5.13 -4.91
C LEU A 119 -6.27 -5.33 -3.56
N ILE A 120 -5.56 -5.19 -2.44
CA ILE A 120 -6.18 -5.28 -1.12
C ILE A 120 -6.79 -3.94 -0.72
N ASP A 121 -7.68 -3.97 0.27
CA ASP A 121 -8.36 -2.79 0.79
C ASP A 121 -7.36 -1.81 1.43
N ASN A 122 -7.08 -0.70 0.76
CA ASN A 122 -6.12 0.32 1.16
C ASN A 122 -6.71 1.32 2.19
N SER A 123 -7.99 1.24 2.50
CA SER A 123 -8.60 2.02 3.59
C SER A 123 -8.22 1.50 4.98
N LEU A 124 -7.66 0.30 5.06
CA LEU A 124 -7.33 -0.36 6.31
C LEU A 124 -5.85 -0.14 6.67
N ILE A 125 -5.58 0.38 7.87
CA ILE A 125 -4.21 0.54 8.39
C ILE A 125 -3.38 -0.76 8.33
N GLY A 126 -4.02 -1.92 8.50
CA GLY A 126 -3.36 -3.23 8.45
C GLY A 126 -2.89 -3.66 7.05
N SER A 127 -3.29 -2.94 6.00
CA SER A 127 -2.83 -3.16 4.62
C SER A 127 -1.50 -2.45 4.31
N TRP A 128 -1.07 -1.54 5.19
CA TRP A 128 0.10 -0.70 5.00
C TRP A 128 1.25 -1.12 5.91
N PHE A 129 2.48 -0.90 5.45
CA PHE A 129 3.73 -1.22 6.14
C PHE A 129 4.71 -0.06 6.02
N SER A 130 5.59 0.09 7.03
CA SER A 130 6.71 1.00 6.89
C SER A 130 7.69 0.46 5.85
N SER A 131 8.14 1.31 4.93
CA SER A 131 9.18 0.93 3.98
C SER A 131 10.47 0.54 4.67
N THR A 132 11.15 -0.46 4.11
CA THR A 132 12.48 -0.91 4.52
C THR A 132 13.54 -0.74 3.43
N SER A 133 13.12 -0.37 2.21
CA SER A 133 14.00 -0.10 1.08
C SER A 133 14.42 1.36 1.08
N SER A 134 15.70 1.64 0.89
CA SER A 134 16.19 3.03 0.84
C SER A 134 16.25 3.53 -0.59
N TYR A 135 15.90 4.81 -0.79
CA TYR A 135 16.04 5.49 -2.06
C TYR A 135 16.81 6.81 -1.92
N GLY A 136 17.25 7.34 -3.05
CA GLY A 136 17.81 8.68 -3.17
C GLY A 136 18.83 9.03 -2.09
N ASN A 137 18.52 10.03 -1.28
CA ASN A 137 19.39 10.58 -0.23
C ASN A 137 19.31 9.82 1.11
N GLY A 138 18.68 8.63 1.14
CA GLY A 138 18.65 7.73 2.28
C GLY A 138 17.33 7.71 3.05
N ASP A 139 16.28 8.32 2.52
CA ASP A 139 14.91 8.09 2.98
C ASP A 139 14.45 6.68 2.57
N MET A 140 13.45 6.14 3.25
CA MET A 140 12.89 4.82 3.01
C MET A 140 11.61 4.91 2.17
N GLY A 141 11.54 4.13 1.10
CA GLY A 141 10.44 4.10 0.13
C GLY A 141 10.82 3.34 -1.12
N SER A 142 9.85 3.10 -2.00
CA SER A 142 10.05 2.47 -3.31
C SER A 142 9.40 3.28 -4.45
N PRO A 143 9.65 4.61 -4.56
CA PRO A 143 8.95 5.45 -5.52
C PRO A 143 9.11 4.94 -6.96
N GLY A 144 7.99 4.79 -7.68
CA GLY A 144 7.91 4.34 -9.07
C GLY A 144 8.06 2.84 -9.26
N THR A 145 8.11 2.05 -8.18
CA THR A 145 8.27 0.60 -8.28
C THR A 145 7.37 -0.12 -7.29
N ALA A 146 6.93 -1.34 -7.68
CA ALA A 146 6.26 -2.22 -6.74
C ALA A 146 7.14 -2.44 -5.50
N PHE A 147 6.48 -2.59 -4.35
CA PHE A 147 7.15 -3.07 -3.14
C PHE A 147 8.01 -4.30 -3.48
N ASP A 148 9.33 -4.18 -3.39
CA ASP A 148 10.29 -5.26 -3.63
C ASP A 148 10.77 -5.89 -2.32
N GLY A 149 10.30 -5.37 -1.19
CA GLY A 149 10.59 -5.96 0.10
C GLY A 149 10.08 -7.39 0.06
N THR A 150 11.01 -8.33 0.04
CA THR A 150 10.69 -9.61 0.64
C THR A 150 10.09 -9.24 1.97
N LEU A 151 8.78 -9.53 2.16
CA LEU A 151 8.30 -9.71 3.51
C LEU A 151 9.36 -10.63 4.10
N GLU A 152 10.35 -10.06 4.81
CA GLU A 152 10.99 -10.83 5.84
C GLU A 152 9.83 -11.17 6.76
N ILE A 153 9.12 -12.23 6.37
CA ILE A 153 8.50 -13.05 7.36
C ILE A 153 9.72 -13.41 8.19
N ASN A 154 9.93 -12.63 9.22
CA ASN A 154 10.71 -13.07 10.35
C ASN A 154 9.96 -14.33 10.78
N GLN A 155 10.32 -15.46 10.16
CA GLN A 155 9.72 -16.77 10.43
C GLN A 155 9.87 -17.13 11.90
N GLN A 156 10.51 -16.26 12.68
CA GLN A 156 10.66 -16.42 14.12
C GLN A 156 9.51 -15.84 14.97
N THR A 157 8.52 -15.12 14.40
CA THR A 157 7.48 -14.49 15.25
C THR A 157 6.02 -14.71 14.86
N LEU A 158 5.68 -15.36 13.73
CA LEU A 158 4.29 -15.58 13.34
C LEU A 158 3.90 -17.02 12.99
N ILE A 159 4.85 -17.94 12.94
CA ILE A 159 4.52 -19.34 13.15
C ILE A 159 4.75 -19.55 14.64
N PRO A 160 3.72 -19.86 15.45
CA PRO A 160 3.99 -20.31 16.80
C PRO A 160 4.95 -21.48 16.65
N ALA A 161 6.19 -21.34 17.13
CA ALA A 161 7.17 -22.43 17.16
C ALA A 161 6.67 -23.62 17.99
N SER A 162 5.39 -23.60 18.31
CA SER A 162 4.68 -24.55 19.17
C SER A 162 4.02 -25.69 18.39
N PHE A 163 3.72 -25.54 17.11
CA PHE A 163 3.10 -26.63 16.33
C PHE A 163 3.31 -26.47 14.81
N VAL A 164 3.27 -27.56 14.08
CA VAL A 164 3.27 -27.64 12.61
C VAL A 164 2.10 -28.52 12.17
N ILE A 165 1.33 -28.07 11.18
CA ILE A 165 0.32 -28.90 10.53
C ILE A 165 0.99 -29.60 9.37
N ASN A 166 1.15 -30.93 9.48
CA ASN A 166 1.81 -31.75 8.46
C ASN A 166 0.85 -32.12 7.34
N THR A 167 -0.33 -32.61 7.69
CA THR A 167 -1.34 -33.01 6.71
C THR A 167 -2.77 -32.78 7.20
N LEU A 168 -3.65 -32.57 6.23
CA LEU A 168 -5.09 -32.49 6.41
C LEU A 168 -5.73 -33.39 5.34
N TYR A 169 -6.16 -34.60 5.70
CA TYR A 169 -6.63 -35.58 4.74
C TYR A 169 -7.81 -36.42 5.28
N PRO A 170 -8.76 -36.79 4.42
CA PRO A 170 -8.95 -36.36 3.04
C PRO A 170 -9.48 -34.93 2.94
N ASN A 171 -9.11 -34.22 1.87
CA ASN A 171 -9.67 -32.90 1.57
C ASN A 171 -10.08 -32.85 0.08
N PRO A 172 -11.39 -32.76 -0.28
CA PRO A 172 -12.55 -32.63 0.61
C PRO A 172 -12.80 -33.86 1.48
N PHE A 173 -13.36 -33.66 2.68
CA PHE A 173 -13.64 -34.76 3.60
C PHE A 173 -15.08 -35.24 3.54
N ASN A 174 -15.31 -36.51 3.87
CA ASN A 174 -16.65 -37.09 4.06
C ASN A 174 -16.57 -38.47 4.76
N PRO A 175 -17.07 -38.66 5.93
CA PRO A 175 -17.52 -37.69 6.95
C PRO A 175 -16.45 -37.36 8.00
N VAL A 176 -15.21 -37.86 7.81
CA VAL A 176 -14.12 -37.73 8.79
C VAL A 176 -12.90 -37.09 8.10
N ILE A 177 -12.25 -36.18 8.79
CA ILE A 177 -10.98 -35.59 8.40
C ILE A 177 -9.92 -35.92 9.46
N THR A 178 -8.71 -36.19 9.01
CA THR A 178 -7.55 -36.38 9.90
C THR A 178 -6.65 -35.15 9.77
N LEU A 179 -6.35 -34.56 10.92
CA LEU A 179 -5.39 -33.47 11.06
C LEU A 179 -4.15 -34.00 11.76
N ASP A 180 -3.00 -33.97 11.06
CA ASP A 180 -1.70 -34.37 11.60
C ASP A 180 -0.93 -33.11 12.03
N ILE A 181 -0.64 -33.01 13.33
CA ILE A 181 -0.02 -31.82 13.94
C ILE A 181 1.16 -32.24 14.80
N ASP A 182 2.32 -31.67 14.55
CA ASP A 182 3.47 -31.74 15.45
C ASP A 182 3.46 -30.58 16.44
N ILE A 183 3.47 -30.88 17.73
CA ILE A 183 3.48 -29.89 18.81
C ILE A 183 4.86 -29.86 19.45
N HIS A 184 5.57 -28.74 19.32
CA HIS A 184 6.95 -28.57 19.78
C HIS A 184 7.08 -27.93 21.17
N GLN A 185 6.01 -27.33 21.68
CA GLN A 185 5.95 -26.74 23.02
C GLN A 185 4.65 -27.10 23.73
N SER A 186 4.71 -27.27 25.05
CA SER A 186 3.53 -27.46 25.85
C SER A 186 2.65 -26.19 25.85
N GLY A 187 1.36 -26.34 25.55
CA GLY A 187 0.41 -25.24 25.43
C GLY A 187 -1.01 -25.73 25.24
N VAL A 188 -1.94 -24.79 25.11
CA VAL A 188 -3.33 -25.08 24.76
C VAL A 188 -3.49 -24.93 23.24
N LEU A 189 -3.89 -26.00 22.59
CA LEU A 189 -4.29 -25.99 21.18
C LEU A 189 -5.82 -25.93 21.12
N ARG A 190 -6.34 -24.96 20.36
CA ARG A 190 -7.76 -24.85 20.05
C ARG A 190 -7.98 -25.04 18.57
N ILE A 191 -8.88 -25.93 18.20
CA ILE A 191 -9.30 -26.18 16.83
C ILE A 191 -10.76 -25.79 16.72
N GLU A 192 -11.10 -24.97 15.74
CA GLU A 192 -12.46 -24.52 15.47
C GLU A 192 -12.83 -24.88 14.04
N VAL A 193 -14.07 -25.36 13.86
CA VAL A 193 -14.59 -25.75 12.56
C VAL A 193 -15.73 -24.82 12.18
N TYR A 194 -15.67 -24.30 10.96
CA TYR A 194 -16.65 -23.39 10.40
C TYR A 194 -17.19 -23.96 9.09
N ASP A 195 -18.45 -23.67 8.78
CA ASP A 195 -19.02 -23.93 7.46
C ASP A 195 -18.50 -22.93 6.42
N VAL A 196 -18.85 -23.15 5.15
CA VAL A 196 -18.45 -22.27 4.04
C VAL A 196 -19.05 -20.86 4.11
N SER A 197 -20.01 -20.64 4.99
CA SER A 197 -20.65 -19.36 5.25
C SER A 197 -20.07 -18.67 6.50
N GLY A 198 -19.06 -19.28 7.14
CA GLY A 198 -18.41 -18.74 8.34
C GLY A 198 -19.15 -19.01 9.65
N ASN A 199 -20.15 -19.89 9.66
CA ASN A 199 -20.82 -20.27 10.90
C ASN A 199 -20.00 -21.33 11.64
N PHE A 200 -19.82 -21.12 12.95
CA PHE A 200 -19.16 -22.07 13.82
C PHE A 200 -19.97 -23.40 13.91
N ILE A 201 -19.28 -24.52 13.71
CA ILE A 201 -19.89 -25.84 13.76
C ILE A 201 -19.50 -26.57 15.04
N GLU A 202 -18.22 -26.60 15.39
CA GLU A 202 -17.67 -27.28 16.56
C GLU A 202 -16.33 -26.70 17.03
#